data_8e25c08ef756b486fdff4dd4281a7e86
#
_entry.id   8e25c08ef756b486fdff4dd4281a7e86
#
_cell.length_a   1.000
_cell.length_b   1.000
_cell.length_c   1.000
_cell.angle_alpha   90.00
_cell.angle_beta   90.00
_cell.angle_gamma   90.00
#
_symmetry.space_group_name_H-M   'P 1'
#
loop_
_entity.id
_entity.type
_entity.pdbx_description
1 polymer ?
#
loop_
_entity_poly.entity_id
_entity_poly.type
_entity_poly.pdbx_seq_one_letter_code
_entity_poly.pdbx_strand_id
1 'polypeptide(L)'
;VYAENPPQNEPRSEGGWEPLRWAYERARKSIERLKPDVLLVHSPHWMTQQGHHFLGVENLRGTSVDPIFPNLFRYKFGLDVDIALAEACCAEAQNLGLTAKMMCNPDFRVDYGTITTLLMIRPQWDIPVVGISANNSPYYLTLDEGLEEMDRLGKATRAAIEKTGRRAVLLASNTLCHW
;
A
#
# COMPACT_ATOMS: atom_id res chain seq x y z
N VAL A 1 -12.59 -6.31 12.46
CA VAL A 1 -12.89 -4.91 12.13
C VAL A 1 -14.28 -4.77 11.56
N TYR A 2 -14.70 -5.60 10.62
CA TYR A 2 -16.04 -5.50 10.01
C TYR A 2 -17.14 -6.17 10.80
N ALA A 3 -16.82 -7.22 11.55
CA ALA A 3 -17.81 -7.96 12.33
C ALA A 3 -18.25 -7.21 13.57
N GLU A 4 -17.47 -6.22 13.99
CA GLU A 4 -17.66 -5.49 15.24
C GLU A 4 -17.71 -3.97 15.00
N ASN A 5 -18.49 -3.56 14.00
CA ASN A 5 -18.66 -2.14 13.74
C ASN A 5 -19.40 -1.49 14.92
N PRO A 6 -18.76 -0.62 15.73
CA PRO A 6 -19.41 -0.02 16.86
C PRO A 6 -20.58 0.86 16.41
N PRO A 7 -21.68 0.91 17.13
CA PRO A 7 -22.87 1.69 16.74
C PRO A 7 -22.60 3.16 16.42
N GLN A 8 -21.64 3.78 17.11
CA GLN A 8 -21.24 5.17 16.86
C GLN A 8 -20.53 5.38 15.52
N ASN A 9 -20.01 4.31 14.92
CA ASN A 9 -19.30 4.35 13.63
C ASN A 9 -20.18 3.89 12.47
N GLU A 10 -21.44 3.54 12.73
CA GLU A 10 -22.35 3.18 11.65
C GLU A 10 -22.63 4.40 10.77
N PRO A 11 -22.47 4.26 9.46
CA PRO A 11 -22.83 5.34 8.54
C PRO A 11 -24.33 5.52 8.53
N ARG A 12 -24.77 6.76 8.34
CA ARG A 12 -26.20 7.12 8.23
C ARG A 12 -26.78 6.86 6.82
N SER A 13 -26.20 5.91 6.09
CA SER A 13 -26.65 5.51 4.77
C SER A 13 -27.38 4.18 4.83
N GLU A 14 -28.29 3.97 3.90
CA GLU A 14 -28.95 2.67 3.73
C GLU A 14 -27.91 1.57 3.50
N GLY A 15 -28.04 0.46 4.23
CA GLY A 15 -27.08 -0.65 4.16
C GLY A 15 -25.79 -0.46 4.94
N GLY A 16 -25.52 0.73 5.49
CA GLY A 16 -24.37 0.99 6.36
C GLY A 16 -23.03 0.59 5.72
N TRP A 17 -22.19 -0.13 6.45
CA TRP A 17 -20.89 -0.63 6.00
C TRP A 17 -20.96 -1.93 5.18
N GLU A 18 -22.13 -2.54 5.01
CA GLU A 18 -22.25 -3.82 4.33
C GLU A 18 -21.78 -3.82 2.86
N PRO A 19 -22.08 -2.80 2.03
CA PRO A 19 -21.55 -2.75 0.66
C PRO A 19 -20.02 -2.77 0.60
N LEU A 20 -19.36 -2.06 1.52
CA LEU A 20 -17.90 -2.03 1.63
C LEU A 20 -17.35 -3.38 2.09
N ARG A 21 -17.95 -3.98 3.12
CA ARG A 21 -17.60 -5.31 3.60
C ARG A 21 -17.65 -6.35 2.48
N TRP A 22 -18.74 -6.38 1.72
CA TRP A 22 -18.88 -7.31 0.59
C TRP A 22 -17.91 -7.01 -0.55
N ALA A 23 -17.53 -5.74 -0.76
CA ALA A 23 -16.49 -5.39 -1.73
C ALA A 23 -15.13 -5.99 -1.34
N TYR A 24 -14.74 -5.90 -0.07
CA TYR A 24 -13.51 -6.53 0.41
C TYR A 24 -13.57 -8.06 0.34
N GLU A 25 -14.70 -8.66 0.63
CA GLU A 25 -14.87 -10.11 0.49
C GLU A 25 -14.71 -10.58 -0.96
N ARG A 26 -15.25 -9.83 -1.92
CA ARG A 26 -15.01 -10.09 -3.35
C ARG A 26 -13.53 -9.92 -3.74
N ALA A 27 -12.88 -8.92 -3.19
CA ALA A 27 -11.45 -8.69 -3.41
C ALA A 27 -10.60 -9.85 -2.88
N ARG A 28 -10.88 -10.35 -1.65
CA ARG A 28 -10.23 -11.54 -1.09
C ARG A 28 -10.35 -12.75 -2.01
N LYS A 29 -11.57 -13.07 -2.46
CA LYS A 29 -11.82 -14.17 -3.39
C LYS A 29 -11.07 -14.00 -4.71
N SER A 30 -10.92 -12.77 -5.17
CA SER A 30 -10.12 -12.48 -6.37
C SER A 30 -8.64 -12.74 -6.15
N ILE A 31 -8.08 -12.33 -5.01
CA ILE A 31 -6.68 -12.64 -4.64
C ILE A 31 -6.46 -14.16 -4.55
N GLU A 32 -7.37 -14.88 -3.88
CA GLU A 32 -7.31 -16.34 -3.79
C GLU A 32 -7.31 -17.03 -5.16
N ARG A 33 -8.13 -16.55 -6.07
CA ARG A 33 -8.21 -17.08 -7.44
C ARG A 33 -6.99 -16.73 -8.28
N LEU A 34 -6.49 -15.50 -8.18
CA LEU A 34 -5.33 -15.02 -8.95
C LEU A 34 -4.02 -15.65 -8.47
N LYS A 35 -3.95 -16.03 -7.19
CA LYS A 35 -2.75 -16.58 -6.56
C LYS A 35 -1.49 -15.76 -6.90
N PRO A 36 -1.46 -14.47 -6.58
CA PRO A 36 -0.30 -13.64 -6.88
C PRO A 36 0.92 -14.10 -6.09
N ASP A 37 2.09 -13.86 -6.65
CA ASP A 37 3.37 -14.12 -5.99
C ASP A 37 3.72 -12.97 -5.02
N VAL A 38 3.14 -11.77 -5.26
CA VAL A 38 3.41 -10.57 -4.50
C VAL A 38 2.24 -9.58 -4.54
N LEU A 39 2.05 -8.83 -3.45
CA LEU A 39 1.13 -7.69 -3.38
C LEU A 39 1.94 -6.39 -3.34
N LEU A 40 1.72 -5.51 -4.29
CA LEU A 40 2.27 -4.15 -4.24
C LEU A 40 1.25 -3.24 -3.55
N VAL A 41 1.68 -2.46 -2.58
CA VAL A 41 0.80 -1.53 -1.87
C VAL A 41 1.34 -0.12 -2.00
N HIS A 42 0.56 0.74 -2.65
CA HIS A 42 0.80 2.18 -2.67
C HIS A 42 -0.14 2.84 -1.66
N SER A 43 0.43 3.49 -0.64
CA SER A 43 -0.34 4.11 0.43
C SER A 43 0.02 5.59 0.58
N PRO A 44 -0.97 6.50 0.54
CA PRO A 44 -0.76 7.92 0.79
C PRO A 44 -0.41 8.24 2.25
N HIS A 45 -0.58 7.28 3.17
CA HIS A 45 -0.20 7.44 4.57
C HIS A 45 1.29 7.21 4.81
N TRP A 46 1.99 6.54 3.89
CA TRP A 46 3.46 6.56 3.84
C TRP A 46 3.91 7.68 2.91
N MET A 47 3.90 8.89 3.43
CA MET A 47 4.25 10.08 2.68
C MET A 47 5.75 10.39 2.83
N THR A 48 6.43 10.58 1.71
CA THR A 48 7.83 11.00 1.65
C THR A 48 7.95 12.45 1.19
N GLN A 49 8.95 13.17 1.69
CA GLN A 49 9.14 14.57 1.34
C GLN A 49 9.69 14.75 -0.07
N GLN A 50 10.49 13.81 -0.54
CA GLN A 50 11.06 13.83 -1.88
C GLN A 50 11.11 12.43 -2.48
N GLY A 51 10.48 12.29 -3.62
CA GLY A 51 10.50 11.08 -4.41
C GLY A 51 9.74 9.91 -3.79
N HIS A 52 9.94 8.76 -4.38
CA HIS A 52 9.27 7.51 -4.01
C HIS A 52 10.23 6.61 -3.26
N HIS A 53 9.77 6.07 -2.14
CA HIS A 53 10.53 5.07 -1.40
C HIS A 53 9.87 3.69 -1.57
N PHE A 54 10.72 2.69 -1.70
CA PHE A 54 10.33 1.29 -1.75
C PHE A 54 10.79 0.59 -0.48
N LEU A 55 9.92 -0.21 0.12
CA LEU A 55 10.24 -0.92 1.35
C LEU A 55 11.35 -1.93 1.11
N GLY A 56 12.47 -1.78 1.83
CA GLY A 56 13.71 -2.54 1.66
C GLY A 56 14.15 -3.29 2.92
N VAL A 57 13.22 -3.67 3.79
CA VAL A 57 13.48 -4.49 4.99
C VAL A 57 12.75 -5.81 4.83
N GLU A 58 13.50 -6.90 4.81
CA GLU A 58 13.01 -8.23 4.45
C GLU A 58 11.83 -8.70 5.30
N ASN A 59 11.92 -8.51 6.62
CA ASN A 59 10.92 -8.95 7.57
C ASN A 59 10.55 -7.83 8.53
N LEU A 60 9.33 -7.36 8.46
CA LEU A 60 8.81 -6.34 9.37
C LEU A 60 7.70 -6.91 10.23
N ARG A 61 7.86 -6.76 11.54
CA ARG A 61 6.88 -7.20 12.54
C ARG A 61 6.63 -6.06 13.51
N GLY A 62 5.38 -5.85 13.88
CA GLY A 62 5.08 -4.77 14.82
C GLY A 62 3.60 -4.55 15.06
N THR A 63 3.32 -3.37 15.62
CA THR A 63 1.96 -2.88 15.81
C THR A 63 1.83 -1.54 15.10
N SER A 64 0.95 -1.49 14.11
CA SER A 64 0.57 -0.23 13.45
C SER A 64 -0.52 0.45 14.28
N VAL A 65 -0.41 1.76 14.40
CA VAL A 65 -1.30 2.59 15.21
C VAL A 65 -1.78 3.76 14.35
N ASP A 66 -3.07 3.99 14.32
CA ASP A 66 -3.64 5.18 13.71
C ASP A 66 -3.20 6.42 14.52
N PRO A 67 -2.58 7.43 13.89
CA PRO A 67 -2.10 8.61 14.59
C PRO A 67 -3.21 9.48 15.19
N ILE A 68 -4.43 9.41 14.65
CA ILE A 68 -5.58 10.19 15.11
C ILE A 68 -6.33 9.44 16.21
N PHE A 69 -6.49 8.11 16.06
CA PHE A 69 -7.24 7.27 16.99
C PHE A 69 -6.39 6.14 17.57
N PRO A 70 -5.29 6.45 18.27
CA PRO A 70 -4.31 5.44 18.69
C PRO A 70 -4.86 4.40 19.68
N ASN A 71 -5.96 4.72 20.36
CA ASN A 71 -6.59 3.79 21.29
C ASN A 71 -7.57 2.82 20.63
N LEU A 72 -8.07 3.17 19.45
CA LEU A 72 -9.05 2.38 18.71
C LEU A 72 -8.44 1.48 17.65
N PHE A 73 -7.39 1.98 16.97
CA PHE A 73 -6.80 1.31 15.83
C PHE A 73 -5.36 0.90 16.12
N ARG A 74 -5.21 -0.33 16.62
CA ARG A 74 -3.93 -0.97 16.91
C ARG A 74 -3.92 -2.35 16.28
N TYR A 75 -3.16 -2.50 15.21
CA TYR A 75 -3.11 -3.74 14.44
C TYR A 75 -1.70 -4.35 14.49
N LYS A 76 -1.63 -5.58 14.99
CA LYS A 76 -0.41 -6.38 14.84
C LYS A 76 -0.26 -6.78 13.38
N PHE A 77 0.96 -6.74 12.89
CA PHE A 77 1.28 -7.14 11.51
C PHE A 77 2.57 -7.94 11.44
N GLY A 78 2.69 -8.72 10.36
CA GLY A 78 3.91 -9.38 9.98
C GLY A 78 4.01 -9.38 8.46
N LEU A 79 4.96 -8.62 7.92
CA LEU A 79 5.20 -8.52 6.48
C LEU A 79 6.50 -9.17 6.10
N ASP A 80 6.45 -10.01 5.09
CA ASP A 80 7.63 -10.43 4.33
C ASP A 80 7.67 -9.59 3.06
N VAL A 81 8.84 -9.04 2.73
CA VAL A 81 9.01 -8.11 1.61
C VAL A 81 9.75 -8.81 0.47
N ASP A 82 9.21 -8.71 -0.75
CA ASP A 82 9.94 -9.13 -1.96
C ASP A 82 11.00 -8.06 -2.28
N ILE A 83 12.17 -8.16 -1.63
CA ILE A 83 13.27 -7.21 -1.79
C ILE A 83 13.72 -7.13 -3.24
N ALA A 84 13.83 -8.27 -3.93
CA ALA A 84 14.31 -8.29 -5.31
C ALA A 84 13.38 -7.49 -6.24
N LEU A 85 12.07 -7.61 -6.07
CA LEU A 85 11.12 -6.81 -6.83
C LEU A 85 11.13 -5.34 -6.39
N ALA A 86 11.26 -5.06 -5.09
CA ALA A 86 11.35 -3.69 -4.58
C ALA A 86 12.57 -2.95 -5.14
N GLU A 87 13.73 -3.60 -5.17
CA GLU A 87 14.96 -3.08 -5.79
C GLU A 87 14.79 -2.86 -7.31
N ALA A 88 14.16 -3.81 -8.00
CA ALA A 88 13.87 -3.67 -9.41
C ALA A 88 12.93 -2.47 -9.69
N CYS A 89 11.87 -2.31 -8.89
CA CYS A 89 10.98 -1.15 -9.00
C CYS A 89 11.72 0.17 -8.76
N CYS A 90 12.57 0.21 -7.74
CA CYS A 90 13.39 1.39 -7.43
C CYS A 90 14.32 1.73 -8.60
N ALA A 91 15.03 0.74 -9.16
CA ALA A 91 15.94 0.93 -10.29
C ALA A 91 15.20 1.40 -11.55
N GLU A 92 14.08 0.78 -11.90
CA GLU A 92 13.29 1.20 -13.07
C GLU A 92 12.68 2.61 -12.87
N ALA A 93 12.30 2.98 -11.64
CA ALA A 93 11.87 4.34 -11.35
C ALA A 93 13.01 5.35 -11.59
N GLN A 94 14.21 5.05 -11.12
CA GLN A 94 15.39 5.87 -11.36
C GLN A 94 15.73 5.96 -12.86
N ASN A 95 15.63 4.87 -13.61
CA ASN A 95 15.85 4.83 -15.06
C ASN A 95 14.88 5.75 -15.82
N LEU A 96 13.66 5.93 -15.30
CA LEU A 96 12.68 6.87 -15.85
C LEU A 96 12.81 8.29 -15.30
N GLY A 97 13.90 8.60 -14.59
CA GLY A 97 14.21 9.93 -14.08
C GLY A 97 13.44 10.32 -12.82
N LEU A 98 12.84 9.35 -12.11
CA LEU A 98 12.21 9.61 -10.83
C LEU A 98 13.25 9.59 -9.70
N THR A 99 13.05 10.45 -8.71
CA THR A 99 13.76 10.33 -7.44
C THR A 99 13.18 9.12 -6.69
N ALA A 100 13.96 8.06 -6.57
CA ALA A 100 13.54 6.83 -5.92
C ALA A 100 14.64 6.27 -5.02
N LYS A 101 14.25 5.70 -3.88
CA LYS A 101 15.17 5.13 -2.87
C LYS A 101 14.57 3.91 -2.19
N MET A 102 15.45 3.03 -1.70
CA MET A 102 15.06 1.94 -0.80
C MET A 102 14.97 2.46 0.64
N MET A 103 13.92 2.09 1.35
CA MET A 103 13.75 2.32 2.80
C MET A 103 14.28 1.11 3.56
N CYS A 104 15.52 1.19 4.03
CA CYS A 104 16.23 0.08 4.67
C CYS A 104 16.36 0.23 6.19
N ASN A 105 15.59 1.10 6.82
CA ASN A 105 15.61 1.25 8.28
C ASN A 105 14.90 0.05 8.95
N PRO A 106 15.60 -0.78 9.74
CA PRO A 106 15.00 -1.94 10.40
C PRO A 106 13.91 -1.57 11.42
N ASP A 107 13.95 -0.34 11.95
CA ASP A 107 12.97 0.19 12.90
C ASP A 107 11.82 0.94 12.19
N PHE A 108 11.73 0.82 10.87
CA PHE A 108 10.69 1.50 10.11
C PHE A 108 9.29 1.03 10.54
N ARG A 109 8.45 1.99 10.87
CA ARG A 109 7.06 1.74 11.23
C ARG A 109 6.19 1.86 9.99
N VAL A 110 5.69 0.72 9.54
CA VAL A 110 4.77 0.67 8.41
C VAL A 110 3.49 1.43 8.75
N ASP A 111 3.08 2.27 7.84
CA ASP A 111 1.89 3.11 8.03
C ASP A 111 0.60 2.29 8.17
N TYR A 112 -0.38 2.86 8.86
CA TYR A 112 -1.62 2.16 9.14
C TYR A 112 -2.47 1.91 7.87
N GLY A 113 -2.37 2.76 6.86
CA GLY A 113 -3.09 2.59 5.59
C GLY A 113 -2.64 1.33 4.85
N THR A 114 -1.33 1.09 4.78
CA THR A 114 -0.78 -0.16 4.26
C THR A 114 -1.27 -1.35 5.08
N ILE A 115 -1.18 -1.28 6.40
CA ILE A 115 -1.55 -2.40 7.28
C ILE A 115 -3.04 -2.70 7.24
N THR A 116 -3.90 -1.69 7.29
CA THR A 116 -5.36 -1.91 7.21
C THR A 116 -5.77 -2.47 5.87
N THR A 117 -5.20 -1.98 4.77
CA THR A 117 -5.48 -2.52 3.44
C THR A 117 -5.12 -4.00 3.34
N LEU A 118 -3.93 -4.37 3.77
CA LEU A 118 -3.48 -5.77 3.75
C LEU A 118 -4.31 -6.64 4.70
N LEU A 119 -4.63 -6.16 5.90
CA LEU A 119 -5.49 -6.85 6.84
C LEU A 119 -6.89 -7.14 6.27
N MET A 120 -7.42 -6.21 5.51
CA MET A 120 -8.72 -6.35 4.86
C MET A 120 -8.69 -7.30 3.66
N ILE A 121 -7.57 -7.36 2.95
CA ILE A 121 -7.44 -8.14 1.71
C ILE A 121 -6.84 -9.52 1.97
N ARG A 122 -5.79 -9.62 2.80
CA ARG A 122 -5.08 -10.87 3.07
C ARG A 122 -4.58 -10.92 4.52
N PRO A 123 -5.48 -11.15 5.49
CA PRO A 123 -5.15 -11.15 6.94
C PRO A 123 -4.19 -12.27 7.36
N GLN A 124 -3.91 -13.24 6.50
CA GLN A 124 -2.98 -14.33 6.75
C GLN A 124 -1.51 -13.90 6.69
N TRP A 125 -1.20 -12.77 6.07
CA TRP A 125 0.17 -12.24 5.87
C TRP A 125 1.13 -13.21 5.17
N ASP A 126 0.61 -14.07 4.30
CA ASP A 126 1.31 -15.19 3.67
C ASP A 126 1.75 -14.92 2.22
N ILE A 127 1.52 -13.70 1.73
CA ILE A 127 1.97 -13.24 0.42
C ILE A 127 2.97 -12.11 0.66
N PRO A 128 4.19 -12.20 0.09
CA PRO A 128 5.16 -11.11 0.18
C PRO A 128 4.63 -9.80 -0.37
N VAL A 129 5.14 -8.69 0.13
CA VAL A 129 4.69 -7.36 -0.27
C VAL A 129 5.82 -6.51 -0.85
N VAL A 130 5.47 -5.54 -1.68
CA VAL A 130 6.29 -4.37 -2.00
C VAL A 130 5.52 -3.14 -1.57
N GLY A 131 6.01 -2.45 -0.55
CA GLY A 131 5.44 -1.16 -0.13
C GLY A 131 6.03 -0.03 -0.97
N ILE A 132 5.17 0.87 -1.44
CA ILE A 132 5.53 2.03 -2.24
C ILE A 132 4.97 3.28 -1.57
N SER A 133 5.83 4.25 -1.26
CA SER A 133 5.43 5.51 -0.65
C SER A 133 4.74 6.44 -1.64
N ALA A 134 3.93 7.36 -1.10
CA ALA A 134 3.46 8.51 -1.84
C ALA A 134 4.47 9.67 -1.73
N ASN A 135 4.83 10.27 -2.87
CA ASN A 135 5.58 11.51 -2.88
C ASN A 135 4.68 12.68 -2.45
N ASN A 136 5.18 13.58 -1.63
CA ASN A 136 4.46 14.78 -1.21
C ASN A 136 4.45 15.84 -2.32
N SER A 137 4.01 15.42 -3.50
CA SER A 137 4.04 16.19 -4.75
C SER A 137 3.38 17.58 -4.67
N PRO A 138 2.28 17.81 -3.91
CA PRO A 138 1.65 19.13 -3.85
C PRO A 138 2.56 20.26 -3.34
N TYR A 139 3.67 19.93 -2.69
CA TYR A 139 4.64 20.94 -2.22
C TYR A 139 5.69 21.32 -3.26
N TYR A 140 5.88 20.51 -4.31
CA TYR A 140 7.00 20.68 -5.25
C TYR A 140 6.58 20.71 -6.70
N LEU A 141 5.43 20.11 -7.03
CA LEU A 141 4.99 19.87 -8.37
C LEU A 141 3.64 20.54 -8.63
N THR A 142 3.43 20.98 -9.85
CA THR A 142 2.09 21.27 -10.36
C THR A 142 1.29 19.98 -10.47
N LEU A 143 -0.02 20.09 -10.64
CA LEU A 143 -0.87 18.92 -10.84
C LEU A 143 -0.42 18.07 -12.04
N ASP A 144 -0.10 18.72 -13.16
CA ASP A 144 0.32 18.02 -14.38
C ASP A 144 1.65 17.27 -14.19
N GLU A 145 2.64 17.92 -13.56
CA GLU A 145 3.91 17.28 -13.21
C GLU A 145 3.70 16.09 -12.26
N GLY A 146 2.81 16.23 -11.28
CA GLY A 146 2.47 15.13 -10.36
C GLY A 146 1.81 13.95 -11.07
N LEU A 147 0.92 14.21 -12.03
CA LEU A 147 0.28 13.17 -12.84
C LEU A 147 1.30 12.46 -13.75
N GLU A 148 2.21 13.21 -14.37
CA GLU A 148 3.30 12.64 -15.17
C GLU A 148 4.26 11.78 -14.33
N GLU A 149 4.55 12.20 -13.10
CA GLU A 149 5.37 11.45 -12.16
C GLU A 149 4.70 10.11 -11.80
N MET A 150 3.40 10.12 -11.52
CA MET A 150 2.63 8.92 -11.23
C MET A 150 2.55 7.97 -12.43
N ASP A 151 2.40 8.48 -13.65
CA ASP A 151 2.44 7.67 -14.86
C ASP A 151 3.80 6.98 -15.04
N ARG A 152 4.90 7.72 -14.83
CA ARG A 152 6.25 7.15 -14.86
C ARG A 152 6.47 6.10 -13.77
N LEU A 153 5.99 6.34 -12.55
CA LEU A 153 6.04 5.35 -11.47
C LEU A 153 5.28 4.07 -11.83
N GLY A 154 4.10 4.20 -12.42
CA GLY A 154 3.32 3.07 -12.89
C GLY A 154 4.04 2.27 -13.97
N LYS A 155 4.64 2.95 -14.95
CA LYS A 155 5.45 2.33 -16.01
C LYS A 155 6.68 1.62 -15.47
N ALA A 156 7.41 2.24 -14.54
CA ALA A 156 8.56 1.66 -13.87
C ALA A 156 8.19 0.38 -13.10
N THR A 157 7.13 0.46 -12.31
CA THR A 157 6.63 -0.67 -11.53
C THR A 157 6.23 -1.83 -12.44
N ARG A 158 5.52 -1.54 -13.52
CA ARG A 158 5.16 -2.56 -14.52
C ARG A 158 6.37 -3.20 -15.15
N ALA A 159 7.36 -2.42 -15.59
CA ALA A 159 8.59 -2.93 -16.17
C ALA A 159 9.35 -3.86 -15.21
N ALA A 160 9.43 -3.49 -13.94
CA ALA A 160 10.05 -4.31 -12.91
C ALA A 160 9.32 -5.65 -12.71
N ILE A 161 7.99 -5.63 -12.70
CA ILE A 161 7.17 -6.86 -12.60
C ILE A 161 7.42 -7.78 -13.79
N GLU A 162 7.40 -7.25 -15.01
CA GLU A 162 7.64 -8.00 -16.24
C GLU A 162 9.07 -8.59 -16.26
N LYS A 163 10.06 -7.80 -15.87
CA LYS A 163 11.48 -8.20 -15.82
C LYS A 163 11.74 -9.31 -14.79
N THR A 164 11.06 -9.27 -13.65
CA THR A 164 11.21 -10.27 -12.58
C THR A 164 10.29 -11.48 -12.72
N GLY A 165 9.35 -11.44 -13.66
CA GLY A 165 8.40 -12.53 -13.94
C GLY A 165 7.40 -12.80 -12.82
N ARG A 166 7.16 -11.83 -11.92
CA ARG A 166 6.20 -11.96 -10.82
C ARG A 166 4.77 -11.81 -11.31
N ARG A 167 3.86 -12.61 -10.75
CA ARG A 167 2.42 -12.33 -10.82
C ARG A 167 2.06 -11.39 -9.68
N ALA A 168 1.85 -10.15 -9.99
CA ALA A 168 1.66 -9.10 -9.01
C ALA A 168 0.23 -8.57 -9.02
N VAL A 169 -0.26 -8.18 -7.85
CA VAL A 169 -1.49 -7.39 -7.70
C VAL A 169 -1.14 -6.06 -7.04
N LEU A 170 -1.52 -4.96 -7.68
CA LEU A 170 -1.39 -3.62 -7.12
C LEU A 170 -2.62 -3.27 -6.28
N LEU A 171 -2.39 -2.90 -5.05
CA LEU A 171 -3.37 -2.37 -4.12
C LEU A 171 -3.12 -0.87 -3.94
N ALA A 172 -4.04 -0.06 -4.43
CA ALA A 172 -4.03 1.38 -4.21
C ALA A 172 -4.86 1.69 -2.95
N SER A 173 -4.17 1.95 -1.83
CA SER A 173 -4.80 2.29 -0.55
C SER A 173 -5.09 3.78 -0.48
N ASN A 174 -6.00 4.26 -1.30
CA ASN A 174 -6.35 5.67 -1.36
C ASN A 174 -7.84 5.90 -1.64
N THR A 175 -8.25 7.15 -1.58
CA THR A 175 -9.58 7.63 -1.96
C THR A 175 -9.45 8.84 -2.88
N LEU A 176 -10.44 9.05 -3.72
CA LEU A 176 -10.47 10.20 -4.63
C LEU A 176 -10.79 11.51 -3.90
N CYS A 177 -11.46 11.42 -2.76
CA CYS A 177 -11.91 12.60 -2.00
C CYS A 177 -12.12 12.22 -0.53
N HIS A 178 -11.87 13.15 0.38
CA HIS A 178 -12.12 13.02 1.82
C HIS A 178 -13.38 13.77 2.28
N TRP A 179 -14.16 14.33 1.37
CA TRP A 179 -15.38 15.11 1.63
C TRP A 179 -16.63 14.33 1.26
#